data_16d76a285577f2ab12edde732f471652
#
_entry.id   16d76a285577f2ab12edde732f471652
#
_cell.length_a   1.000
_cell.length_b   1.000
_cell.length_c   1.000
_cell.angle_alpha   90.00
_cell.angle_beta   90.00
_cell.angle_gamma   90.00
#
_symmetry.space_group_name_H-M   'P 1'
#
loop_
_entity.id
_entity.type
_entity.pdbx_description
1 polymer ?
#
loop_
_entity_poly.entity_id
_entity_poly.type
_entity_poly.pdbx_seq_one_letter_code
_entity_poly.pdbx_strand_id
1 'polypeptide(L)'
;MFGARLEQLPYIWERLVDAGFESGQAYGKSLRNVKSCMGSTWCRFGVQDSTGMAVKLENRYRGLRSPHKFKFGVSGCNRECAEAQGKDVGLIATTNGWNLYLGGNGGANPAHGRLFVKDASSEDIIRYIDRYLMYYIRTADKLQRTARWLEDLDEEHGDGLAHLQSVLIEDSLGVC
;
A
#
# COMPACT_ATOMS: atom_id res chain seq x y z
N MET A 1 0.74 -8.32 -23.73
CA MET A 1 0.01 -8.96 -24.87
C MET A 1 1.05 -9.48 -25.85
N PHE A 2 1.42 -10.74 -25.69
CA PHE A 2 2.39 -11.37 -26.59
C PHE A 2 1.75 -11.65 -27.95
N GLY A 3 2.50 -11.39 -29.04
CA GLY A 3 2.03 -11.60 -30.42
C GLY A 3 1.16 -10.51 -31.01
N ALA A 4 0.74 -9.50 -30.24
CA ALA A 4 -0.01 -8.37 -30.77
C ALA A 4 0.93 -7.40 -31.49
N ARG A 5 0.51 -6.92 -32.67
CA ARG A 5 1.18 -5.85 -33.39
C ARG A 5 0.70 -4.48 -32.89
N LEU A 6 1.52 -3.45 -33.09
CA LEU A 6 1.23 -2.10 -32.59
C LEU A 6 -0.12 -1.57 -33.11
N GLU A 7 -0.40 -1.74 -34.38
CA GLU A 7 -1.62 -1.30 -35.03
C GLU A 7 -2.89 -2.04 -34.58
N GLN A 8 -2.72 -3.20 -33.90
CA GLN A 8 -3.85 -3.98 -33.35
C GLN A 8 -4.22 -3.54 -31.93
N LEU A 9 -3.33 -2.79 -31.23
CA LEU A 9 -3.55 -2.43 -29.84
C LEU A 9 -4.83 -1.62 -29.60
N PRO A 10 -5.22 -0.62 -30.42
CA PRO A 10 -6.45 0.12 -30.22
C PRO A 10 -7.69 -0.79 -30.22
N TYR A 11 -7.78 -1.71 -31.18
CA TYR A 11 -8.91 -2.66 -31.27
C TYR A 11 -8.96 -3.64 -30.11
N ILE A 12 -7.78 -4.10 -29.64
CA ILE A 12 -7.69 -5.00 -28.50
C ILE A 12 -8.15 -4.26 -27.23
N TRP A 13 -7.69 -3.03 -27.03
CA TRP A 13 -8.07 -2.22 -25.87
C TRP A 13 -9.56 -1.88 -25.88
N GLU A 14 -10.12 -1.47 -27.02
CA GLU A 14 -11.56 -1.21 -27.16
C GLU A 14 -12.36 -2.42 -26.69
N ARG A 15 -12.07 -3.62 -27.21
CA ARG A 15 -12.75 -4.85 -26.80
C ARG A 15 -12.59 -5.21 -25.31
N LEU A 16 -11.39 -4.95 -24.75
CA LEU A 16 -11.14 -5.18 -23.34
C LEU A 16 -11.93 -4.19 -22.47
N VAL A 17 -11.97 -2.92 -22.85
CA VAL A 17 -12.74 -1.89 -22.14
C VAL A 17 -14.24 -2.20 -22.20
N ASP A 18 -14.77 -2.57 -23.36
CA ASP A 18 -16.17 -2.97 -23.54
C ASP A 18 -16.54 -4.20 -22.72
N ALA A 19 -15.56 -5.09 -22.48
CA ALA A 19 -15.71 -6.26 -21.60
C ALA A 19 -15.50 -5.95 -20.12
N GLY A 20 -15.34 -4.66 -19.72
CA GLY A 20 -15.18 -4.24 -18.34
C GLY A 20 -13.76 -4.34 -17.79
N PHE A 21 -12.76 -4.58 -18.65
CA PHE A 21 -11.36 -4.52 -18.24
C PHE A 21 -10.84 -3.08 -18.25
N GLU A 22 -9.90 -2.80 -17.37
CA GLU A 22 -9.21 -1.52 -17.33
C GLU A 22 -7.83 -1.62 -17.99
N SER A 23 -7.40 -0.54 -18.64
CA SER A 23 -6.06 -0.46 -19.28
C SER A 23 -4.92 -0.33 -18.26
N GLY A 24 -5.23 -0.32 -16.97
CA GLY A 24 -4.34 0.04 -15.88
C GLY A 24 -4.47 1.53 -15.55
N GLN A 25 -3.90 1.92 -14.41
CA GLN A 25 -4.02 3.28 -13.94
C GLN A 25 -2.97 4.18 -14.57
N ALA A 26 -3.38 5.39 -14.92
CA ALA A 26 -2.46 6.44 -15.31
C ALA A 26 -1.41 6.63 -14.20
N TYR A 27 -0.16 6.69 -14.58
CA TYR A 27 0.96 6.85 -13.67
C TYR A 27 1.03 8.25 -13.05
N GLY A 28 -0.09 8.69 -12.49
CA GLY A 28 -0.20 9.93 -11.76
C GLY A 28 0.23 9.81 -10.31
N LYS A 29 -0.18 10.77 -9.53
CA LYS A 29 0.00 10.83 -8.09
C LYS A 29 -1.18 10.15 -7.41
N SER A 30 -1.13 8.82 -7.38
CA SER A 30 -2.19 7.94 -6.86
C SER A 30 -1.59 6.61 -6.45
N LEU A 31 -2.42 5.70 -5.96
CA LEU A 31 -2.04 4.29 -5.83
C LEU A 31 -1.55 3.76 -7.17
N ARG A 32 -0.38 3.12 -7.15
CA ARG A 32 0.24 2.53 -8.35
C ARG A 32 -0.19 1.09 -8.54
N ASN A 33 0.00 0.30 -7.53
CA ASN A 33 -0.36 -1.10 -7.48
C ASN A 33 -0.22 -1.65 -6.06
N VAL A 34 -0.91 -2.73 -5.80
CA VAL A 34 -0.70 -3.57 -4.63
C VAL A 34 0.05 -4.83 -5.07
N LYS A 35 1.32 -4.97 -4.69
CA LYS A 35 2.10 -6.17 -4.94
C LYS A 35 1.80 -7.21 -3.87
N SER A 36 1.49 -8.44 -4.25
CA SER A 36 1.36 -9.56 -3.30
C SER A 36 2.25 -10.73 -3.67
N CYS A 37 2.50 -11.59 -2.71
CA CYS A 37 2.96 -12.94 -2.97
C CYS A 37 1.75 -13.89 -3.12
N MET A 38 2.01 -15.19 -3.31
CA MET A 38 0.96 -16.20 -3.55
C MET A 38 0.09 -16.52 -2.30
N GLY A 39 0.57 -16.15 -1.09
CA GLY A 39 -0.17 -16.35 0.15
C GLY A 39 -0.42 -17.82 0.50
N SER A 40 -1.32 -18.04 1.49
CA SER A 40 -1.65 -19.36 2.00
C SER A 40 -2.35 -20.27 0.97
N THR A 41 -2.97 -19.70 -0.05
CA THR A 41 -3.70 -20.46 -1.09
C THR A 41 -2.76 -21.34 -1.93
N TRP A 42 -1.55 -20.84 -2.24
CA TRP A 42 -0.62 -21.50 -3.17
C TRP A 42 0.79 -21.69 -2.63
N CYS A 43 1.09 -21.18 -1.43
CA CYS A 43 2.40 -21.26 -0.84
C CYS A 43 2.38 -22.02 0.49
N ARG A 44 3.16 -23.09 0.59
CA ARG A 44 3.27 -23.90 1.84
C ARG A 44 3.76 -23.12 3.07
N PHE A 45 4.37 -21.95 2.86
CA PHE A 45 4.85 -21.07 3.94
C PHE A 45 3.88 -19.94 4.23
N GLY A 46 2.84 -19.75 3.39
CA GLY A 46 1.85 -18.71 3.60
C GLY A 46 1.00 -19.00 4.84
N VAL A 47 0.88 -18.02 5.72
CA VAL A 47 0.06 -18.13 6.94
C VAL A 47 -1.26 -17.36 6.83
N GLN A 48 -1.36 -16.41 5.88
CA GLN A 48 -2.58 -15.67 5.57
C GLN A 48 -2.78 -15.58 4.05
N ASP A 49 -4.02 -15.26 3.64
CA ASP A 49 -4.37 -15.00 2.23
C ASP A 49 -3.92 -13.60 1.79
N SER A 50 -2.65 -13.50 1.39
CA SER A 50 -2.10 -12.22 0.90
C SER A 50 -2.71 -11.77 -0.43
N THR A 51 -3.12 -12.69 -1.29
CA THR A 51 -3.75 -12.36 -2.58
C THR A 51 -5.13 -11.73 -2.37
N GLY A 52 -5.97 -12.33 -1.53
CA GLY A 52 -7.29 -11.77 -1.19
C GLY A 52 -7.17 -10.41 -0.52
N MET A 53 -6.24 -10.24 0.43
CA MET A 53 -5.97 -8.95 1.06
C MET A 53 -5.52 -7.91 0.02
N ALA A 54 -4.60 -8.26 -0.88
CA ALA A 54 -4.12 -7.34 -1.91
C ALA A 54 -5.24 -6.90 -2.87
N VAL A 55 -6.10 -7.81 -3.31
CA VAL A 55 -7.27 -7.49 -4.15
C VAL A 55 -8.23 -6.55 -3.41
N LYS A 56 -8.47 -6.79 -2.12
CA LYS A 56 -9.34 -5.94 -1.28
C LYS A 56 -8.78 -4.52 -1.18
N LEU A 57 -7.47 -4.37 -0.97
CA LEU A 57 -6.80 -3.07 -0.90
C LEU A 57 -6.78 -2.36 -2.27
N GLU A 58 -6.47 -3.09 -3.35
CA GLU A 58 -6.48 -2.54 -4.71
C GLU A 58 -7.86 -1.98 -5.05
N ASN A 59 -8.92 -2.75 -4.84
CA ASN A 59 -10.29 -2.32 -5.13
C ASN A 59 -10.73 -1.13 -4.28
N ARG A 60 -10.27 -1.03 -3.03
CA ARG A 60 -10.62 0.07 -2.13
C ARG A 60 -9.95 1.37 -2.49
N TYR A 61 -8.66 1.34 -2.83
CA TYR A 61 -7.84 2.56 -2.99
C TYR A 61 -7.51 2.89 -4.44
N ARG A 62 -8.00 2.09 -5.39
CA ARG A 62 -7.80 2.34 -6.82
C ARG A 62 -8.29 3.73 -7.20
N GLY A 63 -7.43 4.49 -7.87
CA GLY A 63 -7.74 5.85 -8.29
C GLY A 63 -7.63 6.92 -7.20
N LEU A 64 -7.36 6.55 -5.94
CA LEU A 64 -7.19 7.52 -4.86
C LEU A 64 -5.99 8.44 -5.17
N ARG A 65 -6.26 9.74 -5.31
CA ARG A 65 -5.23 10.74 -5.54
C ARG A 65 -4.53 11.10 -4.24
N SER A 66 -3.22 11.29 -4.33
CA SER A 66 -2.33 11.55 -3.19
C SER A 66 -1.25 12.57 -3.56
N PRO A 67 -0.54 13.17 -2.59
CA PRO A 67 0.56 14.11 -2.84
C PRO A 67 1.63 13.55 -3.78
N HIS A 68 1.97 12.27 -3.64
CA HIS A 68 2.84 11.52 -4.55
C HIS A 68 2.28 10.13 -4.82
N LYS A 69 2.85 9.42 -5.82
CA LYS A 69 2.56 8.01 -6.04
C LYS A 69 2.86 7.20 -4.78
N PHE A 70 2.01 6.26 -4.44
CA PHE A 70 2.28 5.31 -3.38
C PHE A 70 2.02 3.87 -3.82
N LYS A 71 2.62 2.93 -3.12
CA LYS A 71 2.61 1.51 -3.43
C LYS A 71 2.36 0.70 -2.18
N PHE A 72 1.65 -0.41 -2.35
CA PHE A 72 1.47 -1.41 -1.30
C PHE A 72 2.26 -2.67 -1.58
N GLY A 73 2.61 -3.39 -0.51
CA GLY A 73 3.15 -4.73 -0.56
C GLY A 73 2.47 -5.61 0.48
N VAL A 74 2.03 -6.80 0.07
CA VAL A 74 1.34 -7.75 0.95
C VAL A 74 2.04 -9.09 0.90
N SER A 75 2.76 -9.44 1.95
CA SER A 75 3.47 -10.71 2.10
C SER A 75 2.69 -11.67 2.99
N GLY A 76 2.43 -12.88 2.51
CA GLY A 76 1.66 -13.92 3.19
C GLY A 76 2.40 -14.64 4.32
N CYS A 77 3.64 -14.26 4.62
CA CYS A 77 4.46 -14.74 5.75
C CYS A 77 5.70 -13.85 5.92
N ASN A 78 6.49 -14.14 6.97
CA ASN A 78 7.72 -13.43 7.31
C ASN A 78 8.89 -13.55 6.30
N ARG A 79 8.75 -14.37 5.25
CA ARG A 79 9.74 -14.42 4.14
C ARG A 79 9.72 -13.20 3.25
N GLU A 80 8.66 -12.41 3.34
CA GLU A 80 8.59 -11.06 2.78
C GLU A 80 8.79 -10.99 1.25
N CYS A 81 8.28 -11.99 0.51
CA CYS A 81 8.46 -12.12 -0.93
C CYS A 81 7.82 -10.98 -1.75
N ALA A 82 6.88 -10.22 -1.18
CA ALA A 82 6.28 -9.05 -1.82
C ALA A 82 7.05 -7.74 -1.60
N GLU A 83 8.18 -7.78 -0.88
CA GLU A 83 9.01 -6.59 -0.55
C GLU A 83 8.17 -5.51 0.16
N ALA A 84 7.36 -5.94 1.12
CA ALA A 84 6.41 -5.07 1.81
C ALA A 84 7.11 -3.91 2.55
N GLN A 85 8.24 -4.17 3.22
CA GLN A 85 9.00 -3.15 3.94
C GLN A 85 9.64 -2.08 3.03
N GLY A 86 9.74 -2.34 1.73
CA GLY A 86 10.20 -1.35 0.74
C GLY A 86 9.05 -0.57 0.08
N LYS A 87 7.83 -0.63 0.61
CA LYS A 87 6.64 0.04 0.08
C LYS A 87 6.13 1.11 1.04
N ASP A 88 5.37 2.05 0.50
CA ASP A 88 4.75 3.12 1.29
C ASP A 88 3.84 2.56 2.39
N VAL A 89 3.16 1.46 2.09
CA VAL A 89 2.40 0.64 3.04
C VAL A 89 2.75 -0.83 2.82
N GLY A 90 3.23 -1.49 3.85
CA GLY A 90 3.64 -2.90 3.83
C GLY A 90 2.87 -3.74 4.83
N LEU A 91 2.36 -4.89 4.38
CA LEU A 91 1.73 -5.89 5.22
C LEU A 91 2.54 -7.18 5.20
N ILE A 92 2.85 -7.69 6.38
CA ILE A 92 3.47 -9.01 6.53
C ILE A 92 2.58 -9.85 7.44
N ALA A 93 2.11 -10.97 6.89
CA ALA A 93 1.24 -11.88 7.62
C ALA A 93 1.98 -12.60 8.75
N THR A 94 1.27 -12.74 9.85
CA THR A 94 1.60 -13.60 10.98
C THR A 94 0.49 -14.64 11.19
N THR A 95 0.71 -15.59 12.09
CA THR A 95 -0.33 -16.58 12.44
C THR A 95 -1.54 -15.94 13.12
N ASN A 96 -1.37 -14.78 13.76
CA ASN A 96 -2.41 -14.10 14.54
C ASN A 96 -3.10 -12.95 13.76
N GLY A 97 -2.52 -12.52 12.64
CA GLY A 97 -3.04 -11.38 11.90
C GLY A 97 -1.99 -10.79 10.94
N TRP A 98 -1.86 -9.49 10.96
CA TRP A 98 -0.99 -8.73 10.07
C TRP A 98 -0.11 -7.75 10.82
N ASN A 99 1.17 -7.72 10.47
CA ASN A 99 2.05 -6.63 10.83
C ASN A 99 1.97 -5.53 9.76
N LEU A 100 1.69 -4.31 10.17
CA LEU A 100 1.64 -3.14 9.30
C LEU A 100 2.93 -2.34 9.39
N TYR A 101 3.54 -2.07 8.25
CA TYR A 101 4.73 -1.25 8.10
C TYR A 101 4.39 0.00 7.27
N LEU A 102 4.86 1.16 7.67
CA LEU A 102 4.59 2.45 7.03
C LEU A 102 5.87 3.17 6.64
N GLY A 103 5.81 3.99 5.61
CA GLY A 103 6.91 4.87 5.21
C GLY A 103 8.08 4.19 4.50
N GLY A 104 7.90 2.99 3.95
CA GLY A 104 8.95 2.35 3.15
C GLY A 104 9.11 3.00 1.77
N ASN A 105 10.33 2.96 1.25
CA ASN A 105 10.68 3.43 -0.09
C ASN A 105 11.80 2.57 -0.70
N GLY A 106 11.52 1.94 -1.84
CA GLY A 106 12.50 1.18 -2.62
C GLY A 106 13.10 1.96 -3.80
N GLY A 107 13.08 3.29 -3.76
CA GLY A 107 13.59 4.15 -4.82
C GLY A 107 15.09 4.49 -4.68
N ALA A 108 15.53 5.59 -5.31
CA ALA A 108 16.92 6.06 -5.27
C ALA A 108 17.42 6.37 -3.84
N ASN A 109 16.53 6.81 -2.98
CA ASN A 109 16.79 6.97 -1.54
C ASN A 109 15.99 5.90 -0.80
N PRO A 110 16.54 4.70 -0.59
CA PRO A 110 15.81 3.60 0.03
C PRO A 110 15.57 3.87 1.51
N ALA A 111 14.37 3.51 1.98
CA ALA A 111 14.01 3.53 3.38
C ALA A 111 13.24 2.26 3.72
N HIS A 112 13.52 1.66 4.87
CA HIS A 112 12.69 0.57 5.40
C HIS A 112 11.40 1.13 5.98
N GLY A 113 10.30 0.44 5.70
CA GLY A 113 9.05 0.69 6.40
C GLY A 113 9.20 0.45 7.90
N ARG A 114 8.65 1.35 8.70
CA ARG A 114 8.67 1.23 10.17
C ARG A 114 7.48 0.41 10.62
N LEU A 115 7.69 -0.48 11.57
CA LEU A 115 6.63 -1.31 12.13
C LEU A 115 5.67 -0.44 12.96
N PHE A 116 4.45 -0.30 12.44
CA PHE A 116 3.40 0.50 13.06
C PHE A 116 2.57 -0.29 14.08
N VAL A 117 2.08 -1.47 13.70
CA VAL A 117 1.29 -2.35 14.55
C VAL A 117 1.59 -3.82 14.25
N LYS A 118 1.52 -4.68 15.28
CA LYS A 118 1.69 -6.13 15.17
C LYS A 118 0.35 -6.85 15.32
N ASP A 119 0.22 -7.98 14.61
CA ASP A 119 -0.87 -8.94 14.77
C ASP A 119 -2.28 -8.34 14.70
N ALA A 120 -2.45 -7.26 13.92
CA ALA A 120 -3.73 -6.60 13.77
C ALA A 120 -4.69 -7.41 12.90
N SER A 121 -5.98 -7.29 13.16
CA SER A 121 -7.04 -7.89 12.34
C SER A 121 -7.09 -7.27 10.94
N SER A 122 -7.70 -7.95 9.98
CA SER A 122 -7.87 -7.42 8.63
C SER A 122 -8.72 -6.14 8.60
N GLU A 123 -9.68 -6.02 9.49
CA GLU A 123 -10.56 -4.87 9.65
C GLU A 123 -9.79 -3.67 10.22
N ASP A 124 -8.98 -3.89 11.25
CA ASP A 124 -8.13 -2.86 11.84
C ASP A 124 -7.09 -2.34 10.85
N ILE A 125 -6.46 -3.25 10.08
CA ILE A 125 -5.52 -2.87 9.03
C ILE A 125 -6.16 -1.90 8.04
N ILE A 126 -7.37 -2.19 7.58
CA ILE A 126 -8.05 -1.30 6.62
C ILE A 126 -8.35 0.04 7.27
N ARG A 127 -8.84 0.06 8.51
CA ARG A 127 -9.13 1.28 9.25
C ARG A 127 -7.87 2.14 9.43
N TYR A 128 -6.73 1.52 9.81
CA TYR A 128 -5.47 2.24 9.97
C TYR A 128 -4.93 2.77 8.64
N ILE A 129 -5.05 2.01 7.56
CA ILE A 129 -4.66 2.47 6.23
C ILE A 129 -5.55 3.62 5.75
N ASP A 130 -6.86 3.56 5.97
CA ASP A 130 -7.79 4.66 5.65
C ASP A 130 -7.33 5.96 6.33
N ARG A 131 -7.11 5.93 7.64
CA ARG A 131 -6.66 7.09 8.42
C ARG A 131 -5.28 7.56 7.99
N TYR A 132 -4.33 6.63 7.77
CA TYR A 132 -2.99 6.94 7.29
C TYR A 132 -3.00 7.70 5.96
N LEU A 133 -3.76 7.21 4.98
CA LEU A 133 -3.86 7.84 3.67
C LEU A 133 -4.55 9.21 3.76
N MET A 134 -5.62 9.32 4.55
CA MET A 134 -6.30 10.60 4.75
C MET A 134 -5.41 11.62 5.44
N TYR A 135 -4.66 11.21 6.45
CA TYR A 135 -3.73 12.08 7.16
C TYR A 135 -2.58 12.51 6.23
N TYR A 136 -1.95 11.57 5.51
CA TYR A 136 -0.93 11.86 4.51
C TYR A 136 -1.43 12.83 3.42
N ILE A 137 -2.64 12.61 2.90
CA ILE A 137 -3.21 13.48 1.85
C ILE A 137 -3.43 14.91 2.35
N ARG A 138 -3.78 15.08 3.64
CA ARG A 138 -4.07 16.38 4.23
C ARG A 138 -2.83 17.15 4.68
N THR A 139 -1.77 16.46 5.06
CA THR A 139 -0.61 17.07 5.74
C THR A 139 0.66 17.07 4.92
N ALA A 140 0.82 16.12 3.98
CA ALA A 140 2.05 16.04 3.19
C ALA A 140 2.09 17.09 2.08
N ASP A 141 3.27 17.58 1.80
CA ASP A 141 3.53 18.51 0.71
C ASP A 141 3.34 17.86 -0.68
N LYS A 142 3.06 18.71 -1.66
CA LYS A 142 2.97 18.27 -3.05
C LYS A 142 4.30 17.63 -3.49
N LEU A 143 4.22 16.41 -4.04
CA LEU A 143 5.35 15.58 -4.47
C LEU A 143 6.17 14.93 -3.36
N GLN A 144 5.78 15.08 -2.12
CA GLN A 144 6.43 14.44 -0.99
C GLN A 144 6.08 12.95 -0.91
N ARG A 145 7.09 12.09 -0.76
CA ARG A 145 6.92 10.66 -0.53
C ARG A 145 6.64 10.40 0.95
N THR A 146 5.93 9.32 1.22
CA THR A 146 5.58 8.89 2.58
C THR A 146 6.78 8.69 3.50
N ALA A 147 7.91 8.18 2.97
CA ALA A 147 9.15 8.04 3.73
C ALA A 147 9.68 9.41 4.20
N ARG A 148 9.76 10.41 3.30
CA ARG A 148 10.22 11.76 3.66
C ARG A 148 9.23 12.46 4.57
N TRP A 149 7.94 12.32 4.30
CA TRP A 149 6.89 12.86 5.17
C TRP A 149 7.00 12.31 6.61
N LEU A 150 7.30 11.02 6.77
CA LEU A 150 7.48 10.42 8.09
C LEU A 150 8.77 10.94 8.79
N GLU A 151 9.82 11.22 8.04
CA GLU A 151 11.03 11.88 8.56
C GLU A 151 10.71 13.30 9.05
N ASP A 152 9.92 14.06 8.28
CA ASP A 152 9.52 15.42 8.70
C ASP A 152 8.63 15.37 9.96
N LEU A 153 7.75 14.35 10.10
CA LEU A 153 7.01 14.13 11.35
C LEU A 153 7.92 13.79 12.54
N ASP A 154 9.04 13.08 12.32
CA ASP A 154 10.05 12.87 13.37
C ASP A 154 10.69 14.21 13.81
N GLU A 155 10.99 15.08 12.85
CA GLU A 155 11.56 16.41 13.13
C GLU A 155 10.57 17.31 13.91
N GLU A 156 9.27 17.24 13.57
CA GLU A 156 8.23 18.07 14.20
C GLU A 156 7.80 17.57 15.59
N HIS A 157 7.69 16.24 15.76
CA HIS A 157 7.10 15.63 16.96
C HIS A 157 8.11 14.84 17.81
N GLY A 158 9.38 14.72 17.37
CA GLY A 158 10.41 13.94 18.02
C GLY A 158 10.34 12.43 17.72
N ASP A 159 9.14 11.88 17.56
CA ASP A 159 8.86 10.49 17.11
C ASP A 159 7.58 10.49 16.26
N GLY A 160 7.77 10.57 14.96
CA GLY A 160 6.66 10.59 13.99
C GLY A 160 5.84 9.30 14.00
N LEU A 161 6.45 8.15 14.36
CA LEU A 161 5.71 6.90 14.44
C LEU A 161 4.78 6.88 15.67
N ALA A 162 5.23 7.36 16.82
CA ALA A 162 4.40 7.49 18.02
C ALA A 162 3.27 8.51 17.79
N HIS A 163 3.57 9.62 17.09
CA HIS A 163 2.54 10.57 16.66
C HIS A 163 1.51 9.90 15.76
N LEU A 164 1.92 9.14 14.74
CA LEU A 164 1.01 8.39 13.89
C LEU A 164 0.18 7.37 14.67
N GLN A 165 0.73 6.71 15.70
CA GLN A 165 -0.04 5.79 16.54
C GLN A 165 -1.19 6.51 17.25
N SER A 166 -0.94 7.67 17.84
CA SER A 166 -1.99 8.51 18.44
C SER A 166 -3.06 8.91 17.41
N VAL A 167 -2.66 9.37 16.22
CA VAL A 167 -3.59 9.81 15.18
C VAL A 167 -4.38 8.64 14.59
N LEU A 168 -3.76 7.49 14.30
CA LEU A 168 -4.38 6.43 13.52
C LEU A 168 -5.08 5.38 14.40
N ILE A 169 -4.56 5.09 15.59
CA ILE A 169 -5.15 4.10 16.51
C ILE A 169 -6.21 4.78 17.39
N GLU A 170 -5.82 5.86 18.08
CA GLU A 170 -6.69 6.57 19.03
C GLU A 170 -7.63 7.56 18.36
N ASP A 171 -7.42 7.86 17.05
CA ASP A 171 -8.18 8.84 16.29
C ASP A 171 -8.19 10.24 16.94
N SER A 172 -7.07 10.63 17.52
CA SER A 172 -6.92 11.87 18.30
C SER A 172 -7.29 13.14 17.51
N LEU A 173 -7.20 13.08 16.17
CA LEU A 173 -7.54 14.20 15.28
C LEU A 173 -8.88 14.03 14.54
N GLY A 174 -9.61 12.93 14.75
CA GLY A 174 -10.86 12.66 14.06
C GLY A 174 -10.69 12.63 12.53
N VAL A 175 -9.73 11.85 12.03
CA VAL A 175 -9.33 11.86 10.61
C VAL A 175 -10.35 11.16 9.71
N CYS A 176 -11.08 10.17 10.24
CA CYS A 176 -12.16 9.42 9.58
C CYS A 176 -13.35 9.21 10.50
#